data_c10160d9f9680cd03fcc57822cb17d74
#
_entry.id   c10160d9f9680cd03fcc57822cb17d74
#
_cell.length_a   1.000
_cell.length_b   1.000
_cell.length_c   1.000
_cell.angle_alpha   90.00
_cell.angle_beta   90.00
_cell.angle_gamma   90.00
#
_symmetry.space_group_name_H-M   'P 1'
#
loop_
_entity.id
_entity.type
_entity.pdbx_description
1 polymer ?
#
loop_
_entity_poly.entity_id
_entity_poly.type
_entity_poly.pdbx_seq_one_letter_code
_entity_poly.pdbx_strand_id
1 'polypeptide(L)'
;MAKHDENMEKFHFIGNAPDKMQGTIIVVIGESANRNHMKAFNPAYPAETTPWLSSQKDNADFYLLKNTYSCYPLTEKSLSMALTNLNQYNGVDRNDMITITDVANKVGYNSYFISNQAPSPGNMTLALVSGSSKKSFTTTHPGGDDMKVMDYLKAVPTTESNFIVIHLEGSHDRYRDRIPPDFDRIHVDGNSEKVDDYDSSIKYTDEVLKNIYQYAKDNLNLEAMVYFGDHGEDMVRFHGDGIFTWDMIHSPCFVYLSSEYKNNHSAVANNLRVNENRIFTNDLVYDMVCGIMGAINNEYDTVYDISSLHYGLTWDKAVSKNGDVKIQEDPTTSK
;
A
#
# COMPACT_ATOMS: atom_id res chain seq x y z
N MET A 1 12.58 -15.87 -14.07
CA MET A 1 13.26 -14.88 -14.92
C MET A 1 12.91 -15.05 -16.40
N ALA A 2 13.20 -16.18 -17.08
CA ALA A 2 12.88 -16.30 -18.52
C ALA A 2 11.40 -15.98 -18.88
N LYS A 3 10.43 -16.46 -18.10
CA LYS A 3 9.02 -16.15 -18.35
C LYS A 3 8.67 -14.69 -18.09
N HIS A 4 9.27 -14.07 -17.09
CA HIS A 4 9.08 -12.64 -16.82
C HIS A 4 9.65 -11.78 -17.96
N ASP A 5 10.82 -12.15 -18.50
CA ASP A 5 11.42 -11.45 -19.65
C ASP A 5 10.50 -11.52 -20.89
N GLU A 6 9.89 -12.71 -21.15
CA GLU A 6 8.87 -12.88 -22.20
C GLU A 6 7.63 -11.98 -21.98
N ASN A 7 7.17 -11.83 -20.71
CA ASN A 7 6.05 -10.95 -20.39
C ASN A 7 6.41 -9.49 -20.67
N MET A 8 7.65 -9.09 -20.30
CA MET A 8 8.14 -7.73 -20.54
C MET A 8 8.36 -7.40 -22.02
N GLU A 9 8.57 -8.40 -22.89
CA GLU A 9 8.57 -8.23 -24.34
C GLU A 9 7.19 -7.90 -24.91
N LYS A 10 6.13 -8.40 -24.29
CA LYS A 10 4.73 -8.15 -24.67
C LYS A 10 4.18 -6.84 -24.10
N PHE A 11 4.80 -6.33 -23.04
CA PHE A 11 4.38 -5.07 -22.40
C PHE A 11 4.55 -3.89 -23.35
N HIS A 12 3.50 -3.09 -23.50
CA HIS A 12 3.53 -1.85 -24.26
C HIS A 12 2.52 -0.83 -23.70
N PHE A 13 2.83 0.44 -23.84
CA PHE A 13 1.90 1.51 -23.51
C PHE A 13 0.80 1.61 -24.59
N ILE A 14 -0.41 1.92 -24.16
CA ILE A 14 -1.53 2.24 -25.06
C ILE A 14 -1.39 3.72 -25.45
N GLY A 15 -1.07 3.96 -26.72
CA GLY A 15 -0.71 5.29 -27.20
C GLY A 15 0.76 5.64 -26.96
N ASN A 16 1.04 6.88 -26.60
CA ASN A 16 2.40 7.32 -26.30
C ASN A 16 2.83 6.87 -24.91
N ALA A 17 4.10 6.52 -24.74
CA ALA A 17 4.67 6.35 -23.40
C ALA A 17 4.51 7.67 -22.62
N PRO A 18 4.10 7.60 -21.33
CA PRO A 18 3.98 8.81 -20.53
C PRO A 18 5.35 9.42 -20.28
N ASP A 19 5.39 10.74 -20.21
CA ASP A 19 6.57 11.44 -19.70
C ASP A 19 6.65 11.20 -18.18
N LYS A 20 7.80 10.76 -17.69
CA LYS A 20 8.02 10.63 -16.25
C LYS A 20 7.92 11.99 -15.58
N MET A 21 7.26 12.05 -14.44
CA MET A 21 7.22 13.26 -13.62
C MET A 21 8.60 13.58 -13.05
N GLN A 22 8.90 14.86 -12.91
CA GLN A 22 10.08 15.32 -12.20
C GLN A 22 9.82 15.26 -10.70
N GLY A 23 10.31 14.23 -10.05
CA GLY A 23 10.07 14.01 -8.63
C GLY A 23 9.93 12.54 -8.28
N THR A 24 9.38 12.29 -7.11
CA THR A 24 9.37 10.95 -6.51
C THR A 24 7.94 10.47 -6.27
N ILE A 25 7.69 9.23 -6.65
CA ILE A 25 6.51 8.46 -6.26
C ILE A 25 6.94 7.39 -5.25
N ILE A 26 6.24 7.29 -4.14
CA ILE A 26 6.51 6.28 -3.09
C ILE A 26 5.27 5.41 -2.90
N VAL A 27 5.48 4.10 -2.86
CA VAL A 27 4.48 3.10 -2.45
C VAL A 27 4.97 2.46 -1.17
N VAL A 28 4.25 2.64 -0.06
CA VAL A 28 4.58 2.04 1.23
C VAL A 28 3.60 0.91 1.53
N ILE A 29 4.14 -0.27 1.79
CA ILE A 29 3.39 -1.47 2.16
C ILE A 29 3.45 -1.59 3.68
N GLY A 30 2.27 -1.52 4.32
CA GLY A 30 2.10 -1.82 5.74
C GLY A 30 1.80 -3.30 5.94
N GLU A 31 2.10 -3.82 7.12
CA GLU A 31 1.91 -5.21 7.48
C GLU A 31 0.89 -5.33 8.62
N SER A 32 -0.08 -6.25 8.47
CA SER A 32 -1.06 -6.62 9.52
C SER A 32 -1.83 -5.42 10.10
N ALA A 33 -2.09 -4.37 9.32
CA ALA A 33 -2.73 -3.14 9.78
C ALA A 33 -4.26 -3.22 9.62
N ASN A 34 -4.99 -3.24 10.75
CA ASN A 34 -6.45 -3.18 10.74
C ASN A 34 -6.93 -1.72 10.79
N ARG A 35 -7.61 -1.24 9.73
CA ARG A 35 -8.10 0.14 9.67
C ARG A 35 -9.08 0.49 10.79
N ASN A 36 -9.77 -0.50 11.38
CA ASN A 36 -10.71 -0.26 12.48
C ASN A 36 -9.99 0.10 13.79
N HIS A 37 -8.69 -0.24 13.93
CA HIS A 37 -7.82 0.19 15.01
C HIS A 37 -7.12 1.54 14.71
N MET A 38 -7.30 2.11 13.52
CA MET A 38 -6.67 3.37 13.11
C MET A 38 -7.65 4.54 13.29
N LYS A 39 -7.34 5.48 14.20
CA LYS A 39 -8.20 6.64 14.52
C LYS A 39 -8.57 7.47 13.28
N ALA A 40 -7.66 7.60 12.31
CA ALA A 40 -7.91 8.33 11.07
C ALA A 40 -9.03 7.71 10.22
N PHE A 41 -9.19 6.38 10.24
CA PHE A 41 -10.23 5.66 9.51
C PHE A 41 -11.45 5.35 10.37
N ASN A 42 -11.28 5.20 11.67
CA ASN A 42 -12.33 4.95 12.65
C ASN A 42 -12.31 6.02 13.75
N PRO A 43 -12.96 7.18 13.54
CA PRO A 43 -12.96 8.26 14.52
C PRO A 43 -13.54 7.89 15.89
N ALA A 44 -14.34 6.80 15.97
CA ALA A 44 -14.90 6.29 17.22
C ALA A 44 -13.92 5.42 18.02
N TYR A 45 -12.76 5.03 17.42
CA TYR A 45 -11.78 4.22 18.12
C TYR A 45 -11.27 4.92 19.39
N PRO A 46 -11.17 4.23 20.56
CA PRO A 46 -10.90 4.89 21.82
C PRO A 46 -9.49 5.49 21.94
N ALA A 47 -8.49 4.87 21.29
CA ALA A 47 -7.10 5.31 21.34
C ALA A 47 -6.74 6.19 20.13
N GLU A 48 -5.82 7.16 20.32
CA GLU A 48 -5.21 7.93 19.23
C GLU A 48 -4.03 7.13 18.64
N THR A 49 -4.34 6.23 17.74
CA THR A 49 -3.39 5.31 17.12
C THR A 49 -2.72 5.87 15.87
N THR A 50 -3.24 6.96 15.31
CA THR A 50 -2.73 7.57 14.07
C THR A 50 -2.70 9.08 14.16
N PRO A 51 -1.96 9.68 15.14
CA PRO A 51 -2.01 11.12 15.40
C PRO A 51 -1.60 11.96 14.20
N TRP A 52 -0.59 11.52 13.41
CA TRP A 52 -0.19 12.23 12.21
C TRP A 52 -1.24 12.11 11.10
N LEU A 53 -1.69 10.90 10.76
CA LEU A 53 -2.66 10.71 9.69
C LEU A 53 -4.01 11.33 10.05
N SER A 54 -4.43 11.27 11.33
CA SER A 54 -5.63 11.95 11.83
C SER A 54 -5.55 13.48 11.63
N SER A 55 -4.36 14.06 11.75
CA SER A 55 -4.15 15.50 11.50
C SER A 55 -4.27 15.88 10.01
N GLN A 56 -4.20 14.89 9.10
CA GLN A 56 -4.31 15.12 7.65
C GLN A 56 -5.74 15.03 7.12
N LYS A 57 -6.75 14.69 7.95
CA LYS A 57 -8.14 14.44 7.52
C LYS A 57 -8.77 15.59 6.70
N ASP A 58 -8.41 16.84 7.01
CA ASP A 58 -8.91 18.03 6.33
C ASP A 58 -7.90 18.60 5.32
N ASN A 59 -6.77 17.94 5.11
CA ASN A 59 -5.77 18.29 4.14
C ASN A 59 -6.19 17.84 2.74
N ALA A 60 -6.40 18.77 1.82
CA ALA A 60 -6.84 18.49 0.46
C ALA A 60 -5.81 17.70 -0.38
N ASP A 61 -4.60 17.50 0.12
CA ASP A 61 -3.55 16.72 -0.53
C ASP A 61 -3.63 15.23 -0.18
N PHE A 62 -4.43 14.87 0.86
CA PHE A 62 -4.62 13.50 1.31
C PHE A 62 -6.00 12.96 0.93
N TYR A 63 -6.02 11.70 0.52
CA TYR A 63 -7.19 10.93 0.10
C TYR A 63 -7.22 9.64 0.92
N LEU A 64 -8.10 9.55 1.92
CA LEU A 64 -8.26 8.34 2.74
C LEU A 64 -9.34 7.46 2.10
N LEU A 65 -8.94 6.31 1.57
CA LEU A 65 -9.87 5.34 0.97
C LEU A 65 -10.58 4.57 2.09
N LYS A 66 -11.75 5.06 2.50
CA LYS A 66 -12.42 4.63 3.74
C LYS A 66 -12.94 3.19 3.72
N ASN A 67 -13.23 2.67 2.53
CA ASN A 67 -13.79 1.33 2.35
C ASN A 67 -12.79 0.40 1.66
N THR A 68 -11.55 0.36 2.17
CA THR A 68 -10.50 -0.53 1.66
C THR A 68 -10.54 -1.88 2.37
N TYR A 69 -10.42 -2.94 1.58
CA TYR A 69 -10.28 -4.32 2.03
C TYR A 69 -9.07 -4.98 1.40
N SER A 70 -8.46 -5.90 2.14
CA SER A 70 -7.46 -6.78 1.54
C SER A 70 -8.13 -7.86 0.69
N CYS A 71 -7.53 -8.16 -0.46
CA CYS A 71 -7.95 -9.24 -1.33
C CYS A 71 -7.66 -10.63 -0.75
N TYR A 72 -6.77 -10.71 0.25
CA TYR A 72 -6.42 -11.95 0.95
C TYR A 72 -5.90 -11.67 2.37
N PRO A 73 -6.20 -12.52 3.38
CA PRO A 73 -5.71 -12.35 4.74
C PRO A 73 -4.30 -12.97 4.95
N LEU A 74 -3.42 -12.85 3.95
CA LEU A 74 -2.04 -13.37 3.96
C LEU A 74 -1.16 -12.50 3.08
N THR A 75 -0.01 -12.09 3.60
CA THR A 75 0.96 -11.21 2.94
C THR A 75 1.33 -11.67 1.53
N GLU A 76 1.76 -12.92 1.35
CA GLU A 76 2.20 -13.41 0.04
C GLU A 76 1.10 -13.32 -1.01
N LYS A 77 -0.11 -13.78 -0.67
CA LYS A 77 -1.25 -13.80 -1.60
C LYS A 77 -1.77 -12.40 -1.89
N SER A 78 -1.87 -11.56 -0.88
CA SER A 78 -2.29 -10.17 -1.03
C SER A 78 -1.31 -9.38 -1.88
N LEU A 79 -0.01 -9.41 -1.55
CA LEU A 79 1.00 -8.66 -2.29
C LEU A 79 1.23 -9.19 -3.71
N SER A 80 0.96 -10.50 -3.96
CA SER A 80 1.04 -11.05 -5.32
C SER A 80 0.06 -10.39 -6.29
N MET A 81 -1.05 -9.88 -5.78
CA MET A 81 -2.04 -9.14 -6.55
C MET A 81 -1.80 -7.62 -6.47
N ALA A 82 -1.57 -7.09 -5.26
CA ALA A 82 -1.43 -5.64 -5.06
C ALA A 82 -0.27 -5.01 -5.85
N LEU A 83 0.84 -5.73 -6.00
CA LEU A 83 2.07 -5.23 -6.63
C LEU A 83 2.24 -5.65 -8.09
N THR A 84 1.26 -6.34 -8.66
CA THR A 84 1.31 -6.84 -10.04
C THR A 84 0.00 -6.58 -10.78
N ASN A 85 -0.02 -6.84 -12.08
CA ASN A 85 -1.22 -6.79 -12.91
C ASN A 85 -2.27 -7.85 -12.58
N LEU A 86 -2.02 -8.76 -11.62
CA LEU A 86 -3.02 -9.72 -11.17
C LEU A 86 -4.04 -9.03 -10.27
N ASN A 87 -5.31 -9.36 -10.46
CA ASN A 87 -6.35 -9.06 -9.48
C ASN A 87 -7.44 -10.14 -9.52
N GLN A 88 -8.34 -10.12 -8.54
CA GLN A 88 -9.40 -11.13 -8.43
C GLN A 88 -10.44 -11.07 -9.55
N TYR A 89 -10.38 -10.06 -10.43
CA TYR A 89 -11.43 -9.75 -11.39
C TYR A 89 -11.00 -9.93 -12.84
N ASN A 90 -9.70 -10.00 -13.15
CA ASN A 90 -9.18 -9.96 -14.52
C ASN A 90 -8.76 -11.30 -15.11
N GLY A 91 -8.61 -12.35 -14.27
CA GLY A 91 -8.26 -13.69 -14.73
C GLY A 91 -6.84 -13.84 -15.30
N VAL A 92 -5.93 -12.90 -15.05
CA VAL A 92 -4.52 -12.98 -15.45
C VAL A 92 -3.85 -14.16 -14.77
N ASP A 93 -3.09 -14.95 -15.52
CA ASP A 93 -2.34 -16.09 -14.96
C ASP A 93 -1.12 -15.61 -14.15
N ARG A 94 -0.84 -16.28 -13.04
CA ARG A 94 0.31 -15.95 -12.17
C ARG A 94 1.66 -15.99 -12.91
N ASN A 95 1.77 -16.76 -13.99
CA ASN A 95 2.98 -16.77 -14.81
C ASN A 95 3.11 -15.54 -15.71
N ASP A 96 2.06 -14.77 -15.89
CA ASP A 96 2.03 -13.57 -16.74
C ASP A 96 2.16 -12.27 -15.94
N MET A 97 2.65 -12.36 -14.68
CA MET A 97 2.85 -11.20 -13.80
C MET A 97 3.82 -10.16 -14.38
N ILE A 98 3.41 -8.90 -14.24
CA ILE A 98 4.23 -7.69 -14.43
C ILE A 98 4.07 -6.85 -13.17
N THR A 99 5.19 -6.37 -12.62
CA THR A 99 5.18 -5.61 -11.36
C THR A 99 5.03 -4.11 -11.58
N ILE A 100 4.59 -3.39 -10.54
CA ILE A 100 4.57 -1.92 -10.56
C ILE A 100 5.96 -1.32 -10.79
N THR A 101 7.03 -1.99 -10.36
CA THR A 101 8.41 -1.58 -10.61
C THR A 101 8.83 -1.75 -12.07
N ASP A 102 8.33 -2.79 -12.75
CA ASP A 102 8.54 -2.96 -14.19
C ASP A 102 7.91 -1.80 -14.96
N VAL A 103 6.68 -1.44 -14.62
CA VAL A 103 5.98 -0.30 -15.25
C VAL A 103 6.75 0.99 -15.01
N ALA A 104 7.16 1.26 -13.75
CA ALA A 104 7.94 2.46 -13.41
C ALA A 104 9.28 2.53 -14.19
N ASN A 105 9.96 1.41 -14.35
CA ASN A 105 11.18 1.32 -15.18
C ASN A 105 10.93 1.62 -16.66
N LYS A 106 9.80 1.13 -17.21
CA LYS A 106 9.41 1.40 -18.61
C LYS A 106 9.03 2.88 -18.83
N VAL A 107 8.45 3.55 -17.82
CA VAL A 107 8.23 5.02 -17.83
C VAL A 107 9.55 5.78 -17.73
N GLY A 108 10.59 5.19 -17.16
CA GLY A 108 11.93 5.78 -17.05
C GLY A 108 12.31 6.30 -15.66
N TYR A 109 11.57 5.91 -14.61
CA TYR A 109 11.94 6.19 -13.23
C TYR A 109 13.17 5.39 -12.80
N ASN A 110 13.91 5.91 -11.82
CA ASN A 110 14.89 5.12 -11.08
C ASN A 110 14.14 4.41 -9.94
N SER A 111 14.03 3.09 -10.03
CA SER A 111 13.25 2.30 -9.08
C SER A 111 14.10 1.77 -7.93
N TYR A 112 13.53 1.81 -6.74
CA TYR A 112 14.13 1.36 -5.48
C TYR A 112 13.15 0.46 -4.74
N PHE A 113 13.67 -0.62 -4.14
CA PHE A 113 12.95 -1.44 -3.18
C PHE A 113 13.68 -1.40 -1.85
N ILE A 114 13.01 -0.98 -0.79
CA ILE A 114 13.56 -0.88 0.56
C ILE A 114 12.68 -1.72 1.48
N SER A 115 13.21 -2.77 2.09
CA SER A 115 12.45 -3.67 2.96
C SER A 115 13.04 -3.77 4.35
N ASN A 116 12.18 -3.70 5.37
CA ASN A 116 12.52 -4.07 6.74
C ASN A 116 12.11 -5.51 7.08
N GLN A 117 11.52 -6.24 6.15
CA GLN A 117 11.25 -7.67 6.32
C GLN A 117 12.39 -8.52 5.75
N ALA A 118 12.67 -9.65 6.43
CA ALA A 118 13.61 -10.63 5.92
C ALA A 118 13.10 -11.24 4.60
N PRO A 119 14.00 -11.47 3.62
CA PRO A 119 13.60 -12.18 2.41
C PRO A 119 12.99 -13.53 2.75
N SER A 120 11.77 -13.76 2.28
CA SER A 120 11.10 -15.06 2.43
C SER A 120 11.23 -15.85 1.13
N PRO A 121 11.82 -17.06 1.14
CA PRO A 121 11.97 -17.89 -0.06
C PRO A 121 10.62 -18.23 -0.74
N GLY A 122 9.51 -18.17 -0.01
CA GLY A 122 8.16 -18.39 -0.54
C GLY A 122 7.52 -17.20 -1.20
N ASN A 123 8.01 -15.97 -0.95
CA ASN A 123 7.40 -14.76 -1.48
C ASN A 123 8.01 -14.37 -2.83
N MET A 124 7.52 -15.03 -3.89
CA MET A 124 8.00 -14.85 -5.25
C MET A 124 7.75 -13.43 -5.79
N THR A 125 6.66 -12.79 -5.36
CA THR A 125 6.30 -11.45 -5.81
C THR A 125 7.26 -10.39 -5.27
N LEU A 126 7.59 -10.42 -3.98
CA LEU A 126 8.58 -9.50 -3.42
C LEU A 126 9.97 -9.75 -4.04
N ALA A 127 10.31 -11.00 -4.35
CA ALA A 127 11.55 -11.32 -5.08
C ALA A 127 11.54 -10.72 -6.50
N LEU A 128 10.39 -10.72 -7.20
CA LEU A 128 10.26 -10.07 -8.51
C LEU A 128 10.35 -8.55 -8.39
N VAL A 129 9.61 -7.92 -7.48
CA VAL A 129 9.65 -6.46 -7.24
C VAL A 129 11.07 -6.01 -6.88
N SER A 130 11.73 -6.73 -5.97
CA SER A 130 13.12 -6.49 -5.59
C SER A 130 14.07 -6.67 -6.79
N GLY A 131 13.90 -7.76 -7.55
CA GLY A 131 14.74 -8.10 -8.70
C GLY A 131 14.56 -7.18 -9.91
N SER A 132 13.37 -6.61 -10.13
CA SER A 132 13.10 -5.63 -11.18
C SER A 132 13.49 -4.21 -10.78
N SER A 133 13.68 -3.93 -9.49
CA SER A 133 14.16 -2.63 -9.03
C SER A 133 15.61 -2.39 -9.41
N LYS A 134 15.97 -1.18 -9.84
CA LYS A 134 17.35 -0.80 -10.15
C LYS A 134 18.27 -0.91 -8.94
N LYS A 135 17.73 -0.67 -7.73
CA LYS A 135 18.42 -0.91 -6.46
C LYS A 135 17.44 -1.49 -5.42
N SER A 136 17.92 -2.48 -4.71
CA SER A 136 17.16 -3.14 -3.66
C SER A 136 17.97 -3.21 -2.37
N PHE A 137 17.32 -2.89 -1.24
CA PHE A 137 17.92 -2.88 0.08
C PHE A 137 17.03 -3.64 1.07
N THR A 138 17.65 -4.45 1.91
CA THR A 138 17.03 -4.98 3.13
C THR A 138 17.77 -4.38 4.32
N THR A 139 17.06 -3.98 5.36
CA THR A 139 17.70 -3.42 6.57
C THR A 139 18.62 -4.45 7.23
N THR A 140 19.60 -3.98 7.98
CA THR A 140 20.63 -4.86 8.57
C THR A 140 20.10 -5.83 9.63
N HIS A 141 18.96 -5.50 10.25
CA HIS A 141 18.24 -6.36 11.22
C HIS A 141 16.75 -6.33 10.85
N PRO A 142 16.37 -7.05 9.78
CA PRO A 142 14.99 -7.04 9.34
C PRO A 142 14.05 -7.60 10.42
N GLY A 143 12.83 -7.11 10.45
CA GLY A 143 11.85 -7.48 11.47
C GLY A 143 11.92 -6.71 12.78
N GLY A 144 12.82 -5.72 12.88
CA GLY A 144 12.93 -4.81 14.02
C GLY A 144 12.29 -3.45 13.75
N ASP A 145 12.98 -2.40 14.20
CA ASP A 145 12.54 -1.00 14.08
C ASP A 145 12.40 -0.54 12.62
N ASP A 146 11.19 -0.20 12.20
CA ASP A 146 10.87 0.27 10.84
C ASP A 146 11.51 1.63 10.50
N MET A 147 11.90 2.43 11.50
CA MET A 147 12.59 3.69 11.24
C MET A 147 13.92 3.50 10.49
N LYS A 148 14.49 2.30 10.50
CA LYS A 148 15.71 1.96 9.76
C LYS A 148 15.57 2.06 8.25
N VAL A 149 14.35 1.99 7.68
CA VAL A 149 14.14 2.23 6.25
C VAL A 149 14.60 3.64 5.84
N MET A 150 14.60 4.59 6.79
CA MET A 150 15.05 5.96 6.56
C MET A 150 16.53 6.07 6.19
N ASP A 151 17.37 5.15 6.66
CA ASP A 151 18.81 5.16 6.32
C ASP A 151 19.01 4.93 4.82
N TYR A 152 18.18 4.06 4.22
CA TYR A 152 18.21 3.77 2.79
C TYR A 152 17.45 4.80 1.97
N LEU A 153 16.34 5.33 2.50
CA LEU A 153 15.59 6.40 1.84
C LEU A 153 16.46 7.66 1.68
N LYS A 154 17.26 7.99 2.69
CA LYS A 154 18.23 9.12 2.66
C LYS A 154 19.36 8.91 1.66
N ALA A 155 19.62 7.68 1.21
CA ALA A 155 20.62 7.38 0.21
C ALA A 155 20.08 7.45 -1.23
N VAL A 156 18.77 7.68 -1.42
CA VAL A 156 18.17 7.88 -2.75
C VAL A 156 18.59 9.24 -3.31
N PRO A 157 19.01 9.33 -4.58
CA PRO A 157 19.41 10.60 -5.20
C PRO A 157 18.26 11.62 -5.23
N THR A 158 18.53 12.86 -4.82
CA THR A 158 17.55 13.94 -4.70
C THR A 158 17.28 14.67 -6.02
N THR A 159 18.11 14.46 -7.03
CA THR A 159 18.04 15.14 -8.34
C THR A 159 17.40 14.30 -9.43
N GLU A 160 16.92 13.12 -9.10
CA GLU A 160 16.38 12.15 -10.06
C GLU A 160 14.87 11.97 -9.88
N SER A 161 14.22 11.47 -10.92
CA SER A 161 12.83 11.00 -10.82
C SER A 161 12.85 9.56 -10.29
N ASN A 162 12.30 9.36 -9.10
CA ASN A 162 12.38 8.09 -8.38
C ASN A 162 11.00 7.42 -8.24
N PHE A 163 11.00 6.10 -8.29
CA PHE A 163 9.88 5.27 -7.89
C PHE A 163 10.36 4.34 -6.77
N ILE A 164 9.80 4.48 -5.58
CA ILE A 164 10.31 3.81 -4.38
C ILE A 164 9.20 2.94 -3.79
N VAL A 165 9.46 1.64 -3.64
CA VAL A 165 8.61 0.73 -2.86
C VAL A 165 9.27 0.48 -1.53
N ILE A 166 8.55 0.75 -0.44
CA ILE A 166 9.01 0.53 0.94
C ILE A 166 8.12 -0.54 1.57
N HIS A 167 8.71 -1.61 2.11
CA HIS A 167 8.01 -2.68 2.78
C HIS A 167 8.37 -2.68 4.27
N LEU A 168 7.39 -2.33 5.09
CA LEU A 168 7.53 -2.23 6.55
C LEU A 168 7.30 -3.59 7.21
N GLU A 169 7.83 -3.78 8.40
CA GLU A 169 7.44 -4.87 9.31
C GLU A 169 6.11 -4.57 9.99
N GLY A 170 5.79 -3.30 10.17
CA GLY A 170 4.49 -2.80 10.63
C GLY A 170 4.03 -3.39 11.94
N SER A 171 2.81 -3.95 11.91
CA SER A 171 2.17 -4.58 13.07
C SER A 171 2.19 -6.12 13.00
N HIS A 172 3.25 -6.71 12.41
CA HIS A 172 3.45 -8.15 12.39
C HIS A 172 3.50 -8.74 13.81
N ASP A 173 3.11 -10.00 13.97
CA ASP A 173 3.08 -10.71 15.27
C ASP A 173 4.29 -10.42 16.18
N ARG A 174 4.10 -10.58 17.50
CA ARG A 174 4.94 -10.04 18.54
C ARG A 174 5.03 -8.51 18.50
N TYR A 175 3.85 -7.86 18.46
CA TYR A 175 3.66 -6.42 18.30
C TYR A 175 4.59 -5.57 19.18
N ARG A 176 4.89 -6.03 20.40
CA ARG A 176 5.84 -5.38 21.32
C ARG A 176 7.24 -5.22 20.73
N ASP A 177 7.69 -6.19 19.95
CA ASP A 177 9.02 -6.18 19.32
C ASP A 177 9.12 -5.19 18.16
N ARG A 178 7.98 -4.64 17.69
CA ARG A 178 7.89 -3.65 16.59
C ARG A 178 8.09 -2.21 17.07
N ILE A 179 8.09 -2.01 18.39
CA ILE A 179 8.07 -0.70 19.03
C ILE A 179 9.41 -0.47 19.73
N PRO A 180 10.10 0.67 19.50
CA PRO A 180 11.29 1.01 20.28
C PRO A 180 10.99 1.04 21.80
N PRO A 181 11.94 0.67 22.65
CA PRO A 181 11.73 0.56 24.10
C PRO A 181 11.27 1.86 24.77
N ASP A 182 11.68 3.01 24.24
CA ASP A 182 11.40 4.36 24.73
C ASP A 182 10.23 5.05 24.02
N PHE A 183 9.56 4.36 23.08
CA PHE A 183 8.40 4.92 22.40
C PHE A 183 7.20 5.05 23.35
N ASP A 184 6.49 6.18 23.24
CA ASP A 184 5.27 6.47 24.01
C ASP A 184 4.11 5.55 23.60
N ARG A 185 3.90 4.50 24.40
CA ARG A 185 2.92 3.45 24.14
C ARG A 185 1.52 3.88 24.48
N ILE A 186 0.58 3.27 23.77
CA ILE A 186 -0.85 3.35 24.08
C ILE A 186 -1.14 2.45 25.30
N HIS A 187 -1.96 2.98 26.18
CA HIS A 187 -2.62 2.23 27.24
C HIS A 187 -4.06 2.69 27.36
N VAL A 188 -4.99 1.74 27.27
CA VAL A 188 -6.43 2.00 27.44
C VAL A 188 -6.97 1.11 28.54
N ASP A 189 -7.61 1.71 29.54
CA ASP A 189 -8.24 0.97 30.63
C ASP A 189 -9.23 -0.08 30.11
N GLY A 190 -9.02 -1.32 30.52
CA GLY A 190 -9.86 -2.46 30.12
C GLY A 190 -9.36 -3.22 28.89
N ASN A 191 -8.39 -2.71 28.17
CA ASN A 191 -7.71 -3.48 27.11
C ASN A 191 -6.81 -4.58 27.71
N SER A 192 -6.55 -5.62 26.92
CA SER A 192 -5.43 -6.52 27.18
C SER A 192 -4.12 -5.86 26.74
N GLU A 193 -2.99 -6.27 27.38
CA GLU A 193 -1.64 -5.81 26.95
C GLU A 193 -1.38 -6.07 25.47
N LYS A 194 -1.89 -7.18 24.93
CA LYS A 194 -1.78 -7.50 23.49
C LYS A 194 -2.43 -6.44 22.59
N VAL A 195 -3.61 -5.95 22.96
CA VAL A 195 -4.31 -4.89 22.19
C VAL A 195 -3.55 -3.58 22.31
N ASP A 196 -3.08 -3.21 23.50
CA ASP A 196 -2.30 -2.00 23.71
C ASP A 196 -0.96 -2.04 22.94
N ASP A 197 -0.30 -3.20 22.88
CA ASP A 197 0.93 -3.39 22.09
C ASP A 197 0.64 -3.30 20.58
N TYR A 198 -0.46 -3.89 20.12
CA TYR A 198 -0.89 -3.77 18.73
C TYR A 198 -1.19 -2.32 18.34
N ASP A 199 -1.99 -1.63 19.13
CA ASP A 199 -2.33 -0.22 18.92
C ASP A 199 -1.08 0.68 18.96
N SER A 200 -0.14 0.35 19.83
CA SER A 200 1.16 1.05 19.89
C SER A 200 2.01 0.79 18.64
N SER A 201 1.97 -0.41 18.07
CA SER A 201 2.66 -0.71 16.81
C SER A 201 2.06 0.06 15.63
N ILE A 202 0.74 0.23 15.60
CA ILE A 202 0.05 1.10 14.62
C ILE A 202 0.48 2.56 14.81
N LYS A 203 0.52 3.06 16.07
CA LYS A 203 0.98 4.42 16.36
C LYS A 203 2.43 4.64 15.93
N TYR A 204 3.27 3.63 16.09
CA TYR A 204 4.65 3.72 15.63
C TYR A 204 4.75 3.70 14.11
N THR A 205 3.95 2.89 13.42
CA THR A 205 3.86 2.91 11.94
C THR A 205 3.43 4.30 11.43
N ASP A 206 2.47 4.95 12.11
CA ASP A 206 2.06 6.33 11.78
C ASP A 206 3.23 7.34 11.90
N GLU A 207 4.08 7.20 12.92
CA GLU A 207 5.29 8.02 13.07
C GLU A 207 6.33 7.72 11.97
N VAL A 208 6.51 6.46 11.58
CA VAL A 208 7.38 6.07 10.47
C VAL A 208 6.88 6.66 9.15
N LEU A 209 5.58 6.56 8.86
CA LEU A 209 4.94 7.14 7.67
C LEU A 209 5.12 8.65 7.61
N LYS A 210 4.95 9.34 8.74
CA LYS A 210 5.21 10.78 8.86
C LYS A 210 6.64 11.12 8.49
N ASN A 211 7.63 10.37 8.98
CA ASN A 211 9.04 10.60 8.70
C ASN A 211 9.38 10.36 7.22
N ILE A 212 8.84 9.29 6.62
CA ILE A 212 8.98 9.01 5.18
C ILE A 212 8.40 10.18 4.36
N TYR A 213 7.16 10.58 4.66
CA TYR A 213 6.47 11.68 3.99
C TYR A 213 7.26 12.99 4.09
N GLN A 214 7.64 13.38 5.30
CA GLN A 214 8.32 14.65 5.54
C GLN A 214 9.68 14.68 4.83
N TYR A 215 10.48 13.63 4.97
CA TYR A 215 11.79 13.57 4.30
C TYR A 215 11.64 13.62 2.78
N ALA A 216 10.72 12.84 2.21
CA ALA A 216 10.52 12.78 0.78
C ALA A 216 10.00 14.12 0.22
N LYS A 217 9.12 14.80 0.95
CA LYS A 217 8.62 16.13 0.60
C LYS A 217 9.73 17.18 0.60
N ASP A 218 10.59 17.15 1.61
CA ASP A 218 11.64 18.17 1.78
C ASP A 218 12.86 17.93 0.87
N ASN A 219 13.14 16.67 0.49
CA ASN A 219 14.42 16.31 -0.15
C ASN A 219 14.28 15.60 -1.50
N LEU A 220 13.16 14.92 -1.77
CA LEU A 220 13.00 14.07 -2.94
C LEU A 220 11.96 14.59 -3.94
N ASN A 221 11.45 15.80 -3.74
CA ASN A 221 10.34 16.34 -4.54
C ASN A 221 9.18 15.33 -4.63
N LEU A 222 8.54 15.03 -3.49
CA LEU A 222 7.47 14.04 -3.40
C LEU A 222 6.24 14.48 -4.19
N GLU A 223 5.92 13.78 -5.28
CA GLU A 223 4.76 14.03 -6.12
C GLU A 223 3.54 13.20 -5.69
N ALA A 224 3.77 11.93 -5.34
CA ALA A 224 2.72 11.07 -4.84
C ALA A 224 3.25 10.06 -3.81
N MET A 225 2.44 9.75 -2.81
CA MET A 225 2.70 8.67 -1.85
C MET A 225 1.43 7.83 -1.70
N VAL A 226 1.56 6.53 -1.87
CA VAL A 226 0.51 5.55 -1.62
C VAL A 226 0.92 4.72 -0.42
N TYR A 227 0.05 4.59 0.57
CA TYR A 227 0.18 3.62 1.65
C TYR A 227 -1.00 2.67 1.60
N PHE A 228 -0.73 1.38 1.72
CA PHE A 228 -1.77 0.39 1.91
C PHE A 228 -1.31 -0.73 2.85
N GLY A 229 -2.24 -1.28 3.64
CA GLY A 229 -2.00 -2.49 4.42
C GLY A 229 -2.13 -3.72 3.52
N ASP A 230 -1.24 -4.69 3.70
CA ASP A 230 -1.33 -5.96 2.98
C ASP A 230 -2.56 -6.78 3.41
N HIS A 231 -2.84 -6.83 4.71
CA HIS A 231 -4.07 -7.36 5.31
C HIS A 231 -4.33 -6.73 6.69
N GLY A 232 -5.49 -7.03 7.26
CA GLY A 232 -5.82 -6.66 8.64
C GLY A 232 -5.37 -7.73 9.64
N GLU A 233 -5.77 -7.54 10.89
CA GLU A 233 -5.43 -8.43 12.02
C GLU A 233 -6.62 -8.59 12.95
N ASP A 234 -6.92 -9.82 13.34
CA ASP A 234 -7.89 -10.14 14.38
C ASP A 234 -7.17 -10.37 15.71
N MET A 235 -7.54 -9.61 16.74
CA MET A 235 -6.85 -9.66 18.04
C MET A 235 -6.98 -11.01 18.77
N VAL A 236 -7.86 -11.90 18.32
CA VAL A 236 -8.06 -13.22 18.91
C VAL A 236 -7.51 -14.33 18.03
N ARG A 237 -7.71 -14.22 16.71
CA ARG A 237 -7.44 -15.28 15.72
C ARG A 237 -6.27 -14.98 14.81
N PHE A 238 -5.68 -13.80 14.94
CA PHE A 238 -4.60 -13.29 14.09
C PHE A 238 -5.05 -13.14 12.62
N HIS A 239 -4.33 -13.67 11.68
CA HIS A 239 -4.65 -13.72 10.26
C HIS A 239 -4.26 -15.07 9.66
N GLY A 240 -4.77 -15.39 8.48
CA GLY A 240 -4.39 -16.63 7.79
C GLY A 240 -5.54 -17.30 7.01
N ASP A 241 -5.23 -18.45 6.41
CA ASP A 241 -6.18 -19.23 5.59
C ASP A 241 -7.19 -20.06 6.42
N GLY A 242 -7.01 -20.15 7.74
CA GLY A 242 -7.83 -20.95 8.63
C GLY A 242 -9.25 -20.38 8.82
N ILE A 243 -9.62 -20.05 10.05
CA ILE A 243 -10.92 -19.47 10.35
C ILE A 243 -10.89 -18.00 9.94
N PHE A 244 -11.73 -17.62 8.98
CA PHE A 244 -11.87 -16.25 8.50
C PHE A 244 -12.64 -15.38 9.50
N THR A 245 -12.16 -14.16 9.70
CA THR A 245 -12.90 -13.04 10.31
C THR A 245 -12.74 -11.78 9.47
N TRP A 246 -13.67 -10.86 9.57
CA TRP A 246 -13.65 -9.61 8.80
C TRP A 246 -12.46 -8.71 9.13
N ASP A 247 -12.02 -8.73 10.39
CA ASP A 247 -10.87 -7.96 10.84
C ASP A 247 -9.58 -8.33 10.09
N MET A 248 -9.47 -9.56 9.59
CA MET A 248 -8.31 -10.02 8.81
C MET A 248 -8.18 -9.35 7.45
N ILE A 249 -9.25 -8.72 6.93
CA ILE A 249 -9.24 -8.05 5.63
C ILE A 249 -9.60 -6.56 5.69
N HIS A 250 -9.89 -6.00 6.86
CA HIS A 250 -10.06 -4.56 7.04
C HIS A 250 -8.70 -3.86 6.98
N SER A 251 -8.20 -3.59 5.79
CA SER A 251 -6.90 -2.93 5.62
C SER A 251 -7.04 -1.43 5.29
N PRO A 252 -6.08 -0.58 5.69
CA PRO A 252 -6.07 0.84 5.34
C PRO A 252 -5.50 1.09 3.96
N CYS A 253 -5.91 2.21 3.34
CA CYS A 253 -5.24 2.78 2.19
C CYS A 253 -5.39 4.30 2.19
N PHE A 254 -4.30 5.03 1.94
CA PHE A 254 -4.38 6.44 1.62
C PHE A 254 -3.44 6.82 0.47
N VAL A 255 -3.77 7.92 -0.19
CA VAL A 255 -2.95 8.55 -1.24
C VAL A 255 -2.67 9.99 -0.84
N TYR A 256 -1.43 10.42 -0.99
CA TYR A 256 -1.02 11.82 -0.99
C TYR A 256 -0.64 12.23 -2.41
N LEU A 257 -1.08 13.40 -2.83
CA LEU A 257 -0.69 14.04 -4.10
C LEU A 257 -0.20 15.46 -3.82
N SER A 258 0.95 15.83 -4.35
CA SER A 258 1.48 17.19 -4.22
C SER A 258 0.59 18.21 -4.92
N SER A 259 0.74 19.48 -4.56
CA SER A 259 0.04 20.57 -5.27
C SER A 259 0.48 20.65 -6.74
N GLU A 260 1.76 20.39 -7.04
CA GLU A 260 2.29 20.35 -8.40
C GLU A 260 1.66 19.20 -9.19
N TYR A 261 1.62 18.00 -8.61
CA TYR A 261 0.93 16.85 -9.21
C TYR A 261 -0.52 17.19 -9.55
N LYS A 262 -1.29 17.72 -8.58
CA LYS A 262 -2.71 18.06 -8.77
C LYS A 262 -2.94 19.10 -9.85
N ASN A 263 -2.05 20.07 -10.00
CA ASN A 263 -2.14 21.07 -11.06
C ASN A 263 -1.90 20.45 -12.44
N ASN A 264 -0.98 19.51 -12.56
CA ASN A 264 -0.63 18.88 -13.83
C ASN A 264 -1.54 17.69 -14.18
N HIS A 265 -2.12 17.04 -13.18
CA HIS A 265 -2.94 15.82 -13.30
C HIS A 265 -4.29 15.97 -12.55
N SER A 266 -4.97 17.09 -12.76
CA SER A 266 -6.18 17.43 -12.01
C SER A 266 -7.31 16.41 -12.14
N ALA A 267 -7.40 15.70 -13.27
CA ALA A 267 -8.41 14.66 -13.48
C ALA A 267 -8.21 13.49 -12.48
N VAL A 268 -6.98 13.01 -12.30
CA VAL A 268 -6.63 11.95 -11.33
C VAL A 268 -7.00 12.38 -9.91
N ALA A 269 -6.60 13.59 -9.51
CA ALA A 269 -6.89 14.12 -8.18
C ALA A 269 -8.40 14.27 -7.92
N ASN A 270 -9.15 14.78 -8.90
CA ASN A 270 -10.60 14.94 -8.81
C ASN A 270 -11.32 13.58 -8.73
N ASN A 271 -10.90 12.61 -9.53
CA ASN A 271 -11.50 11.27 -9.53
C ASN A 271 -11.24 10.56 -8.20
N LEU A 272 -10.03 10.63 -7.65
CA LEU A 272 -9.72 10.12 -6.31
C LEU A 272 -10.64 10.73 -5.26
N ARG A 273 -10.86 12.05 -5.29
CA ARG A 273 -11.76 12.73 -4.34
C ARG A 273 -13.20 12.26 -4.46
N VAL A 274 -13.68 12.05 -5.68
CA VAL A 274 -15.03 11.52 -5.94
C VAL A 274 -15.17 10.07 -5.48
N ASN A 275 -14.11 9.27 -5.64
CA ASN A 275 -14.13 7.83 -5.41
C ASN A 275 -13.67 7.43 -3.99
N GLU A 276 -13.14 8.34 -3.15
CA GLU A 276 -12.52 8.00 -1.86
C GLU A 276 -13.42 7.24 -0.87
N ASN A 277 -14.75 7.36 -1.03
CA ASN A 277 -15.74 6.65 -0.23
C ASN A 277 -16.28 5.37 -0.92
N ARG A 278 -15.79 5.05 -2.12
CA ARG A 278 -16.18 3.82 -2.82
C ARG A 278 -15.44 2.62 -2.24
N ILE A 279 -15.99 1.44 -2.50
CA ILE A 279 -15.32 0.18 -2.17
C ILE A 279 -14.02 0.06 -2.96
N PHE A 280 -12.95 -0.39 -2.31
CA PHE A 280 -11.65 -0.64 -2.92
C PHE A 280 -11.04 -1.92 -2.32
N THR A 281 -10.44 -2.76 -3.15
CA THR A 281 -9.67 -3.91 -2.70
C THR A 281 -8.20 -3.72 -3.08
N ASN A 282 -7.26 -4.11 -2.21
CA ASN A 282 -5.85 -3.76 -2.38
C ASN A 282 -5.16 -4.43 -3.58
N ASP A 283 -5.76 -5.47 -4.17
CA ASP A 283 -5.34 -6.03 -5.47
C ASP A 283 -5.51 -5.06 -6.65
N LEU A 284 -6.16 -3.92 -6.44
CA LEU A 284 -6.31 -2.85 -7.43
C LEU A 284 -5.24 -1.74 -7.28
N VAL A 285 -4.28 -1.90 -6.38
CA VAL A 285 -3.17 -0.95 -6.19
C VAL A 285 -2.33 -0.82 -7.46
N TYR A 286 -2.12 -1.91 -8.20
CA TYR A 286 -1.39 -1.86 -9.48
C TYR A 286 -2.05 -0.87 -10.45
N ASP A 287 -3.36 -0.99 -10.70
CA ASP A 287 -4.07 -0.11 -11.62
C ASP A 287 -4.07 1.34 -11.12
N MET A 288 -4.31 1.57 -9.83
CA MET A 288 -4.24 2.91 -9.23
C MET A 288 -2.84 3.54 -9.40
N VAL A 289 -1.77 2.81 -9.18
CA VAL A 289 -0.39 3.32 -9.30
C VAL A 289 -0.06 3.58 -10.79
N CYS A 290 -0.50 2.72 -11.71
CA CYS A 290 -0.40 2.98 -13.15
C CYS A 290 -1.14 4.26 -13.54
N GLY A 291 -2.35 4.48 -13.03
CA GLY A 291 -3.13 5.70 -13.26
C GLY A 291 -2.42 6.95 -12.72
N ILE A 292 -1.86 6.88 -11.51
CA ILE A 292 -1.07 7.97 -10.92
C ILE A 292 0.18 8.28 -11.77
N MET A 293 0.87 7.28 -12.31
CA MET A 293 2.00 7.47 -13.21
C MET A 293 1.60 7.94 -14.61
N GLY A 294 0.31 7.89 -14.97
CA GLY A 294 -0.15 8.07 -16.34
C GLY A 294 0.28 6.93 -17.28
N ALA A 295 0.68 5.79 -16.72
CA ALA A 295 1.26 4.65 -17.43
C ALA A 295 0.16 3.71 -17.97
N ILE A 296 -0.66 4.21 -18.88
CA ILE A 296 -1.72 3.42 -19.53
C ILE A 296 -1.09 2.38 -20.44
N ASN A 297 -1.25 1.12 -20.11
CA ASN A 297 -0.59 0.00 -20.77
C ASN A 297 -1.55 -1.16 -21.03
N ASN A 298 -1.11 -2.19 -21.74
CA ASN A 298 -1.93 -3.33 -22.10
C ASN A 298 -2.36 -4.23 -20.93
N GLU A 299 -1.78 -4.02 -19.75
CA GLU A 299 -2.11 -4.74 -18.49
C GLU A 299 -2.91 -3.87 -17.51
N TYR A 300 -3.22 -2.64 -17.86
CA TYR A 300 -3.98 -1.68 -17.06
C TYR A 300 -5.45 -1.64 -17.46
N ASP A 301 -6.34 -1.60 -16.46
CA ASP A 301 -7.77 -1.43 -16.70
C ASP A 301 -8.35 -0.24 -15.91
N THR A 302 -8.89 0.73 -16.63
CA THR A 302 -9.52 1.93 -16.05
C THR A 302 -10.67 1.62 -15.10
N VAL A 303 -11.32 0.45 -15.25
CA VAL A 303 -12.43 0.00 -14.39
C VAL A 303 -11.93 -0.36 -13.00
N TYR A 304 -10.67 -0.73 -12.85
CA TYR A 304 -10.05 -1.11 -11.58
C TYR A 304 -9.16 0.00 -10.99
N ASP A 305 -8.97 1.10 -11.70
CA ASP A 305 -8.24 2.26 -11.21
C ASP A 305 -9.18 3.24 -10.48
N ILE A 306 -9.06 3.31 -9.14
CA ILE A 306 -9.88 4.23 -8.31
C ILE A 306 -9.60 5.71 -8.61
N SER A 307 -8.47 6.03 -9.26
CA SER A 307 -8.15 7.38 -9.74
C SER A 307 -8.72 7.69 -11.13
N SER A 308 -9.41 6.72 -11.74
CA SER A 308 -10.06 6.86 -13.04
C SER A 308 -11.51 7.34 -12.92
N LEU A 309 -11.96 8.10 -13.93
CA LEU A 309 -13.37 8.43 -14.12
C LEU A 309 -14.24 7.18 -14.33
N HIS A 310 -13.65 6.11 -14.85
CA HIS A 310 -14.33 4.86 -15.21
C HIS A 310 -14.30 3.81 -14.10
N TYR A 311 -13.80 4.16 -12.89
CA TYR A 311 -13.76 3.22 -11.78
C TYR A 311 -15.10 2.53 -11.55
N GLY A 312 -15.12 1.20 -11.66
CA GLY A 312 -16.34 0.41 -11.79
C GLY A 312 -16.57 -0.63 -10.69
N LEU A 313 -15.65 -0.80 -9.71
CA LEU A 313 -15.91 -1.75 -8.64
C LEU A 313 -17.06 -1.29 -7.75
N THR A 314 -17.99 -2.19 -7.48
CA THR A 314 -19.19 -1.97 -6.66
C THR A 314 -19.25 -2.98 -5.51
N TRP A 315 -20.03 -2.69 -4.48
CA TRP A 315 -20.15 -3.54 -3.30
C TRP A 315 -20.58 -4.98 -3.62
N ASP A 316 -21.48 -5.16 -4.57
CA ASP A 316 -22.00 -6.46 -5.00
C ASP A 316 -20.97 -7.31 -5.77
N LYS A 317 -19.93 -6.66 -6.32
CA LYS A 317 -18.85 -7.31 -7.08
C LYS A 317 -17.58 -7.48 -6.26
N ALA A 318 -17.41 -6.70 -5.20
CA ALA A 318 -16.21 -6.72 -4.39
C ALA A 318 -16.08 -8.04 -3.61
N VAL A 319 -14.93 -8.68 -3.75
CA VAL A 319 -14.65 -9.99 -3.15
C VAL A 319 -13.28 -10.01 -2.46
N SER A 320 -13.07 -11.02 -1.62
CA SER A 320 -11.78 -11.41 -1.05
C SER A 320 -11.62 -12.93 -1.15
N LYS A 321 -10.40 -13.44 -0.95
CA LYS A 321 -10.08 -14.87 -1.04
C LYS A 321 -10.52 -15.50 -2.38
N ASN A 322 -10.24 -14.80 -3.50
CA ASN A 322 -10.61 -15.24 -4.85
C ASN A 322 -12.12 -15.53 -5.04
N GLY A 323 -12.96 -14.76 -4.36
CA GLY A 323 -14.42 -14.87 -4.47
C GLY A 323 -15.09 -15.71 -3.38
N ASP A 324 -14.34 -16.36 -2.50
CA ASP A 324 -14.89 -17.11 -1.36
C ASP A 324 -15.59 -16.19 -0.35
N VAL A 325 -15.17 -14.92 -0.28
CA VAL A 325 -15.74 -13.92 0.63
C VAL A 325 -16.34 -12.77 -0.19
N LYS A 326 -17.64 -12.56 -0.03
CA LYS A 326 -18.35 -11.43 -0.65
C LYS A 326 -18.35 -10.26 0.33
N ILE A 327 -17.63 -9.20 0.00
CA ILE A 327 -17.42 -8.05 0.91
C ILE A 327 -18.74 -7.35 1.27
N GLN A 328 -19.74 -7.37 0.39
CA GLN A 328 -21.08 -6.87 0.73
C GLN A 328 -21.76 -7.55 1.94
N GLU A 329 -21.28 -8.72 2.37
CA GLU A 329 -21.79 -9.46 3.51
C GLU A 329 -21.16 -9.04 4.85
N ASP A 330 -20.17 -8.11 4.82
CA ASP A 330 -19.56 -7.59 6.05
C ASP A 330 -20.59 -6.87 6.92
N PRO A 331 -20.88 -7.37 8.13
CA PRO A 331 -21.88 -6.78 9.02
C PRO A 331 -21.43 -5.47 9.66
N THR A 332 -20.13 -5.14 9.58
CA THR A 332 -19.55 -3.97 10.23
C THR A 332 -19.57 -2.72 9.37
N THR A 333 -19.87 -2.85 8.07
CA THR A 333 -19.95 -1.70 7.16
C THR A 333 -21.32 -1.06 7.15
N SER A 334 -21.36 0.26 7.37
CA SER A 334 -22.51 1.09 6.98
C SER A 334 -22.44 1.31 5.45
N LYS A 335 -23.31 0.61 4.73
CA LYS A 335 -23.49 0.76 3.28
C LYS A 335 -24.13 2.09 2.94
#